data_d6a671665ac06cd88e0e9bb54b528695
#
_entry.id   d6a671665ac06cd88e0e9bb54b528695
#
_cell.length_a   1.000
_cell.length_b   1.000
_cell.length_c   1.000
_cell.angle_alpha   90.00
_cell.angle_beta   90.00
_cell.angle_gamma   90.00
#
_symmetry.space_group_name_H-M   'P 1'
#
loop_
_entity.id
_entity.type
_entity.pdbx_description
1 polymer ?
#
loop_
_entity_poly.entity_id
_entity_poly.type
_entity_poly.pdbx_seq_one_letter_code
_entity_poly.pdbx_strand_id
1 'polypeptide(L)'
;MQRQPTDPALVVALPRATPGSAANGDGAPRLDALVAAARRGDLDAWSRLYLETFDAVLKHVCFLTGDAALAEDLAQDAYARAMTNIGQYDGRASFVSWLRGIALNVVRMHWRRSRTTDRVHDRLRTLADVTHGGVTQGPDRAHQQDQRMRLLYELLATLPENLREAFVLREVEGMPASEAAAQLGITEGNLAVRASRARARIRQELERLGWTEASS
;
A
#
# COMPACT_ATOMS: atom_id res chain seq x y z
N MET A 1 26.44 -12.01 15.22
CA MET A 1 26.54 -12.22 13.76
C MET A 1 25.41 -13.13 13.35
N GLN A 2 24.19 -12.56 13.18
CA GLN A 2 22.98 -13.31 12.87
C GLN A 2 22.61 -13.02 11.42
N ARG A 3 22.73 -14.05 10.58
CA ARG A 3 22.27 -14.01 9.18
C ARG A 3 20.74 -13.96 9.19
N GLN A 4 20.18 -12.91 8.63
CA GLN A 4 18.76 -12.90 8.30
C GLN A 4 18.53 -13.89 7.14
N PRO A 5 17.62 -14.84 7.26
CA PRO A 5 17.24 -15.68 6.14
C PRO A 5 16.35 -14.84 5.21
N THR A 6 16.94 -14.26 4.18
CA THR A 6 16.19 -13.77 3.03
C THR A 6 15.84 -15.02 2.22
N ASP A 7 14.62 -15.46 2.32
CA ASP A 7 14.11 -16.60 1.55
C ASP A 7 13.92 -16.16 0.10
N PRO A 8 14.74 -16.62 -0.85
CA PRO A 8 14.73 -16.12 -2.23
C PRO A 8 13.47 -16.50 -3.00
N ALA A 9 12.73 -17.48 -2.54
CA ALA A 9 11.59 -18.04 -3.28
C ALA A 9 10.33 -17.17 -3.22
N LEU A 10 10.05 -16.53 -2.09
CA LEU A 10 8.91 -15.60 -1.97
C LEU A 10 9.12 -14.32 -2.79
N VAL A 11 10.37 -14.03 -3.07
CA VAL A 11 10.82 -12.87 -3.80
C VAL A 11 10.55 -12.97 -5.30
N VAL A 12 10.48 -14.17 -5.85
CA VAL A 12 10.25 -14.40 -7.30
C VAL A 12 8.76 -14.30 -7.65
N ALA A 13 7.84 -14.58 -6.72
CA ALA A 13 6.40 -14.57 -6.97
C ALA A 13 5.72 -13.20 -6.81
N LEU A 14 6.32 -12.30 -6.02
CA LEU A 14 5.77 -10.97 -5.81
C LEU A 14 6.46 -9.96 -6.75
N PRO A 15 5.70 -9.02 -7.37
CA PRO A 15 6.31 -7.92 -8.11
C PRO A 15 7.17 -7.12 -7.13
N ARG A 16 8.48 -7.39 -7.14
CA ARG A 16 9.41 -6.49 -6.46
C ARG A 16 9.27 -5.12 -7.09
N ALA A 17 9.03 -4.12 -6.28
CA ALA A 17 9.51 -2.80 -6.63
C ALA A 17 11.02 -2.96 -6.81
N THR A 18 11.51 -2.90 -8.04
CA THR A 18 12.95 -2.81 -8.30
C THR A 18 13.46 -1.65 -7.45
N PRO A 19 14.47 -1.85 -6.58
CA PRO A 19 15.13 -0.73 -5.93
C PRO A 19 15.78 0.07 -7.06
N GLY A 20 15.19 1.20 -7.42
CA GLY A 20 15.60 1.97 -8.59
C GLY A 20 14.49 2.35 -9.54
N SER A 21 13.25 1.85 -9.38
CA SER A 21 12.07 2.41 -10.06
C SER A 21 11.33 3.45 -9.19
N ALA A 22 11.90 3.86 -8.06
CA ALA A 22 11.79 5.24 -7.70
C ALA A 22 12.62 5.96 -8.76
N ALA A 23 12.00 6.74 -9.63
CA ALA A 23 12.65 7.65 -10.55
C ALA A 23 13.46 8.69 -9.75
N ASN A 24 14.60 8.29 -9.20
CA ASN A 24 15.55 9.08 -8.46
C ASN A 24 16.75 9.46 -9.37
N GLY A 25 16.47 9.81 -10.61
CA GLY A 25 17.49 10.34 -11.50
C GLY A 25 17.19 11.78 -11.94
N ASP A 26 16.07 12.00 -12.62
CA ASP A 26 15.70 13.32 -13.16
C ASP A 26 14.37 13.88 -12.60
N GLY A 27 13.55 13.06 -11.96
CA GLY A 27 12.24 13.47 -11.46
C GLY A 27 12.27 14.16 -10.09
N ALA A 28 13.23 13.85 -9.22
CA ALA A 28 13.27 14.37 -7.86
C ALA A 28 13.43 15.90 -7.80
N PRO A 29 14.38 16.53 -8.50
CA PRO A 29 14.52 18.00 -8.52
C PRO A 29 13.27 18.69 -9.08
N ARG A 30 12.59 18.03 -10.02
CA ARG A 30 11.35 18.55 -10.61
C ARG A 30 10.17 18.47 -9.64
N LEU A 31 10.03 17.38 -8.89
CA LEU A 31 9.00 17.25 -7.87
C LEU A 31 9.21 18.27 -6.74
N ASP A 32 10.44 18.47 -6.28
CA ASP A 32 10.75 19.45 -5.23
C ASP A 32 10.39 20.87 -5.65
N ALA A 33 10.64 21.24 -6.91
CA ALA A 33 10.26 22.55 -7.46
C ALA A 33 8.72 22.70 -7.52
N LEU A 34 7.99 21.64 -7.91
CA LEU A 34 6.53 21.63 -7.90
C LEU A 34 5.96 21.73 -6.49
N VAL A 35 6.55 21.00 -5.53
CA VAL A 35 6.18 21.10 -4.11
C VAL A 35 6.38 22.50 -3.58
N ALA A 36 7.52 23.14 -3.89
CA ALA A 36 7.78 24.52 -3.47
C ALA A 36 6.78 25.51 -4.07
N ALA A 37 6.35 25.32 -5.32
CA ALA A 37 5.33 26.14 -5.96
C ALA A 37 3.93 25.87 -5.35
N ALA A 38 3.56 24.63 -5.16
CA ALA A 38 2.28 24.23 -4.54
C ALA A 38 2.13 24.76 -3.11
N ARG A 39 3.22 24.81 -2.33
CA ARG A 39 3.24 25.44 -0.99
C ARG A 39 2.96 26.95 -1.02
N ARG A 40 3.21 27.62 -2.13
CA ARG A 40 2.86 29.04 -2.33
C ARG A 40 1.44 29.24 -2.87
N GLY A 41 0.67 28.15 -3.05
CA GLY A 41 -0.69 28.20 -3.53
C GLY A 41 -0.84 28.05 -5.06
N ASP A 42 0.22 27.63 -5.77
CA ASP A 42 0.18 27.38 -7.21
C ASP A 42 -0.62 26.11 -7.49
N LEU A 43 -1.83 26.27 -8.05
CA LEU A 43 -2.73 25.18 -8.37
C LEU A 43 -2.27 24.36 -9.60
N ASP A 44 -1.55 24.98 -10.53
CA ASP A 44 -0.99 24.24 -11.68
C ASP A 44 0.14 23.31 -11.22
N ALA A 45 0.99 23.77 -10.32
CA ALA A 45 2.00 22.93 -9.68
C ALA A 45 1.35 21.76 -8.91
N TRP A 46 0.24 22.01 -8.20
CA TRP A 46 -0.51 20.97 -7.49
C TRP A 46 -1.13 19.95 -8.46
N SER A 47 -1.70 20.40 -9.55
CA SER A 47 -2.25 19.52 -10.59
C SER A 47 -1.18 18.60 -11.19
N ARG A 48 0.02 19.13 -11.42
CA ARG A 48 1.17 18.33 -11.90
C ARG A 48 1.64 17.33 -10.86
N LEU A 49 1.74 17.72 -9.59
CA LEU A 49 2.07 16.80 -8.48
C LEU A 49 1.08 15.65 -8.44
N TYR A 50 -0.21 15.95 -8.55
CA TYR A 50 -1.27 14.94 -8.62
C TYR A 50 -1.02 13.97 -9.77
N LEU A 51 -0.88 14.46 -10.99
CA LEU A 51 -0.69 13.62 -12.19
C LEU A 51 0.58 12.76 -12.10
N GLU A 52 1.66 13.29 -11.55
CA GLU A 52 2.95 12.57 -11.46
C GLU A 52 2.99 11.52 -10.33
N THR A 53 2.13 11.64 -9.32
CA THR A 53 2.23 10.79 -8.11
C THR A 53 0.98 9.97 -7.82
N PHE A 54 -0.15 10.22 -8.51
CA PHE A 54 -1.44 9.57 -8.23
C PHE A 54 -1.37 8.05 -8.35
N ASP A 55 -0.79 7.52 -9.43
CA ASP A 55 -0.69 6.07 -9.66
C ASP A 55 0.10 5.37 -8.54
N ALA A 56 1.14 6.01 -8.03
CA ALA A 56 1.95 5.45 -6.95
C ALA A 56 1.17 5.41 -5.62
N VAL A 57 0.37 6.44 -5.34
CA VAL A 57 -0.48 6.51 -4.14
C VAL A 57 -1.68 5.59 -4.26
N LEU A 58 -2.35 5.56 -5.41
CA LEU A 58 -3.46 4.64 -5.68
C LEU A 58 -3.03 3.19 -5.49
N LYS A 59 -1.88 2.81 -6.07
CA LYS A 59 -1.31 1.47 -5.91
C LYS A 59 -1.04 1.11 -4.45
N HIS A 60 -0.49 2.06 -3.69
CA HIS A 60 -0.27 1.91 -2.25
C HIS A 60 -1.58 1.62 -1.51
N VAL A 61 -2.63 2.39 -1.78
CA VAL A 61 -3.94 2.21 -1.15
C VAL A 61 -4.58 0.91 -1.58
N CYS A 62 -4.47 0.51 -2.87
CA CYS A 62 -4.92 -0.81 -3.34
C CYS A 62 -4.26 -1.96 -2.58
N PHE A 63 -2.94 -1.90 -2.33
CA PHE A 63 -2.25 -2.92 -1.52
C PHE A 63 -2.75 -2.96 -0.07
N LEU A 64 -3.12 -1.82 0.49
CA LEU A 64 -3.63 -1.74 1.86
C LEU A 64 -5.08 -2.20 1.98
N THR A 65 -5.94 -1.89 1.01
CA THR A 65 -7.38 -2.19 1.08
C THR A 65 -7.74 -3.54 0.46
N GLY A 66 -7.06 -3.94 -0.62
CA GLY A 66 -7.45 -5.07 -1.45
C GLY A 66 -8.66 -4.77 -2.36
N ASP A 67 -9.16 -3.55 -2.38
CA ASP A 67 -10.36 -3.12 -3.12
C ASP A 67 -10.02 -1.88 -3.95
N ALA A 68 -10.10 -2.00 -5.28
CA ALA A 68 -9.70 -0.95 -6.20
C ALA A 68 -10.67 0.26 -6.19
N ALA A 69 -11.98 0.01 -6.06
CA ALA A 69 -12.98 1.08 -6.02
C ALA A 69 -12.84 1.91 -4.73
N LEU A 70 -12.74 1.21 -3.58
CA LEU A 70 -12.46 1.86 -2.30
C LEU A 70 -11.11 2.59 -2.30
N ALA A 71 -10.09 2.03 -2.96
CA ALA A 71 -8.78 2.63 -3.02
C ALA A 71 -8.77 3.96 -3.75
N GLU A 72 -9.55 4.11 -4.81
CA GLU A 72 -9.67 5.37 -5.55
C GLU A 72 -10.24 6.48 -4.66
N ASP A 73 -11.34 6.21 -3.97
CA ASP A 73 -11.96 7.16 -3.03
C ASP A 73 -10.99 7.58 -1.92
N LEU A 74 -10.30 6.62 -1.31
CA LEU A 74 -9.35 6.90 -0.23
C LEU A 74 -8.08 7.60 -0.72
N ALA A 75 -7.64 7.34 -1.96
CA ALA A 75 -6.54 8.07 -2.57
C ALA A 75 -6.93 9.54 -2.82
N GLN A 76 -8.13 9.80 -3.34
CA GLN A 76 -8.64 11.16 -3.50
C GLN A 76 -8.74 11.90 -2.16
N ASP A 77 -9.25 11.25 -1.11
CA ASP A 77 -9.27 11.76 0.26
C ASP A 77 -7.85 12.10 0.77
N ALA A 78 -6.87 11.26 0.46
CA ALA A 78 -5.47 11.50 0.83
C ALA A 78 -4.91 12.75 0.15
N TYR A 79 -5.20 12.95 -1.14
CA TYR A 79 -4.80 14.16 -1.85
C TYR A 79 -5.48 15.43 -1.33
N ALA A 80 -6.76 15.40 -1.02
CA ALA A 80 -7.47 16.52 -0.41
C ALA A 80 -6.81 16.94 0.92
N ARG A 81 -6.42 15.95 1.74
CA ARG A 81 -5.69 16.19 2.99
C ARG A 81 -4.27 16.67 2.75
N ALA A 82 -3.57 16.12 1.76
CA ALA A 82 -2.22 16.54 1.41
C ALA A 82 -2.22 18.01 0.97
N MET A 83 -3.19 18.43 0.18
CA MET A 83 -3.34 19.81 -0.28
C MET A 83 -3.49 20.78 0.90
N THR A 84 -4.31 20.45 1.89
CA THR A 84 -4.50 21.27 3.10
C THR A 84 -3.31 21.25 4.04
N ASN A 85 -2.49 20.19 4.01
CA ASN A 85 -1.38 19.97 4.93
C ASN A 85 0.00 20.13 4.28
N ILE A 86 0.10 20.59 3.04
CA ILE A 86 1.38 20.68 2.30
C ILE A 86 2.42 21.57 3.02
N GLY A 87 1.95 22.49 3.83
CA GLY A 87 2.81 23.31 4.69
C GLY A 87 3.58 22.51 5.74
N GLN A 88 3.11 21.32 6.11
CA GLN A 88 3.75 20.43 7.10
C GLN A 88 4.80 19.50 6.45
N TYR A 89 4.89 19.45 5.15
CA TYR A 89 5.94 18.68 4.46
C TYR A 89 7.29 19.36 4.68
N ASP A 90 8.21 18.68 5.35
CA ASP A 90 9.52 19.21 5.76
C ASP A 90 10.69 18.79 4.85
N GLY A 91 10.41 17.96 3.83
CA GLY A 91 11.43 17.49 2.87
C GLY A 91 12.36 16.39 3.39
N ARG A 92 12.17 15.86 4.61
CA ARG A 92 13.01 14.78 5.15
C ARG A 92 12.81 13.44 4.43
N ALA A 93 11.60 13.17 4.01
CA ALA A 93 11.26 12.03 3.16
C ALA A 93 10.91 12.53 1.75
N SER A 94 10.86 11.64 0.76
CA SER A 94 10.36 12.02 -0.55
C SER A 94 8.88 12.45 -0.47
N PHE A 95 8.45 13.32 -1.39
CA PHE A 95 7.06 13.78 -1.42
C PHE A 95 6.07 12.61 -1.55
N VAL A 96 6.43 11.59 -2.33
CA VAL A 96 5.62 10.36 -2.48
C VAL A 96 5.52 9.59 -1.16
N SER A 97 6.63 9.44 -0.42
CA SER A 97 6.61 8.78 0.90
C SER A 97 5.74 9.55 1.91
N TRP A 98 5.80 10.87 1.88
CA TRP A 98 4.95 11.71 2.72
C TRP A 98 3.46 11.54 2.36
N LEU A 99 3.12 11.54 1.06
CA LEU A 99 1.75 11.28 0.58
C LEU A 99 1.25 9.89 0.99
N ARG A 100 2.09 8.86 0.87
CA ARG A 100 1.77 7.50 1.33
C ARG A 100 1.49 7.45 2.83
N GLY A 101 2.21 8.22 3.63
CA GLY A 101 1.93 8.38 5.06
C GLY A 101 0.55 8.97 5.33
N ILE A 102 0.14 9.98 4.55
CA ILE A 102 -1.22 10.53 4.63
C ILE A 102 -2.25 9.49 4.20
N ALA A 103 -2.02 8.80 3.07
CA ALA A 103 -2.91 7.77 2.56
C ALA A 103 -3.08 6.61 3.55
N LEU A 104 -2.00 6.13 4.18
CA LEU A 104 -2.05 5.13 5.24
C LEU A 104 -2.94 5.58 6.41
N ASN A 105 -2.84 6.83 6.83
CA ASN A 105 -3.69 7.38 7.89
C ASN A 105 -5.17 7.46 7.47
N VAL A 106 -5.45 7.78 6.19
CA VAL A 106 -6.81 7.77 5.64
C VAL A 106 -7.38 6.36 5.68
N VAL A 107 -6.63 5.35 5.20
CA VAL A 107 -7.03 3.94 5.24
C VAL A 107 -7.28 3.46 6.68
N ARG A 108 -6.40 3.78 7.63
CA ARG A 108 -6.58 3.45 9.06
C ARG A 108 -7.83 4.10 9.66
N MET A 109 -8.16 5.32 9.24
CA MET A 109 -9.40 5.98 9.68
C MET A 109 -10.62 5.29 9.08
N HIS A 110 -10.57 4.90 7.82
CA HIS A 110 -11.63 4.12 7.18
C HIS A 110 -11.87 2.81 7.93
N TRP A 111 -10.84 1.99 8.17
CA TRP A 111 -10.97 0.74 8.93
C TRP A 111 -11.53 0.93 10.34
N ARG A 112 -11.13 2.00 11.04
CA ARG A 112 -11.70 2.31 12.38
C ARG A 112 -13.18 2.62 12.30
N ARG A 113 -13.62 3.39 11.29
CA ARG A 113 -15.04 3.72 11.08
C ARG A 113 -15.85 2.47 10.72
N SER A 114 -15.37 1.66 9.78
CA SER A 114 -16.01 0.42 9.35
C SER A 114 -16.23 -0.51 10.53
N ARG A 115 -15.20 -0.77 11.34
CA ARG A 115 -15.34 -1.59 12.58
C ARG A 115 -16.34 -1.03 13.58
N THR A 116 -16.50 0.28 13.66
CA THR A 116 -17.49 0.90 14.55
C THR A 116 -18.89 0.70 13.98
N THR A 117 -19.05 0.85 12.67
CA THR A 117 -20.31 0.62 11.96
C THR A 117 -20.71 -0.85 12.01
N ASP A 118 -19.75 -1.78 11.78
CA ASP A 118 -19.99 -3.22 11.86
C ASP A 118 -20.41 -3.67 13.26
N ARG A 119 -19.82 -3.12 14.33
CA ARG A 119 -20.27 -3.36 15.72
C ARG A 119 -21.67 -2.85 16.01
N VAL A 120 -22.10 -1.78 15.36
CA VAL A 120 -23.47 -1.27 15.45
C VAL A 120 -24.40 -2.13 14.60
N HIS A 121 -23.97 -2.54 13.40
CA HIS A 121 -24.74 -3.41 12.51
C HIS A 121 -24.81 -4.85 12.98
N ASP A 122 -23.77 -5.42 13.61
CA ASP A 122 -23.84 -6.77 14.23
C ASP A 122 -24.89 -6.85 15.34
N ARG A 123 -25.13 -5.75 16.03
CA ARG A 123 -26.29 -5.65 16.95
C ARG A 123 -27.63 -5.60 16.23
N LEU A 124 -27.66 -5.28 14.93
CA LEU A 124 -28.85 -5.20 14.08
C LEU A 124 -28.95 -6.33 13.05
N ARG A 125 -27.84 -7.02 12.75
CA ARG A 125 -27.72 -8.06 11.70
C ARG A 125 -28.00 -9.47 12.17
N THR A 126 -28.92 -9.67 13.08
CA THR A 126 -29.51 -11.00 13.22
C THR A 126 -30.40 -11.39 12.01
N LEU A 127 -30.44 -10.58 10.96
CA LEU A 127 -31.36 -10.77 9.82
C LEU A 127 -30.83 -10.20 8.48
N ALA A 128 -29.70 -10.57 7.90
CA ALA A 128 -29.51 -10.58 6.44
C ALA A 128 -28.05 -10.82 5.98
N ASP A 129 -27.85 -11.88 5.19
CA ASP A 129 -26.67 -12.16 4.38
C ASP A 129 -26.58 -11.21 3.18
N VAL A 130 -25.39 -10.69 2.87
CA VAL A 130 -25.10 -10.01 1.60
C VAL A 130 -23.77 -10.43 0.99
N THR A 131 -23.86 -10.88 -0.22
CA THR A 131 -22.86 -11.34 -1.20
C THR A 131 -21.98 -10.21 -1.73
N HIS A 132 -20.69 -10.51 -1.99
CA HIS A 132 -19.73 -9.61 -2.64
C HIS A 132 -19.69 -9.85 -4.15
N GLY A 133 -19.78 -8.79 -4.92
CA GLY A 133 -19.82 -8.77 -6.37
C GLY A 133 -18.46 -8.71 -7.05
N GLY A 134 -18.42 -9.26 -8.25
CA GLY A 134 -17.26 -9.60 -9.04
C GLY A 134 -16.73 -8.51 -9.98
N VAL A 135 -15.63 -8.82 -10.64
CA VAL A 135 -14.77 -7.99 -11.46
C VAL A 135 -14.87 -8.39 -12.93
N THR A 136 -14.87 -7.41 -13.84
CA THR A 136 -14.96 -7.55 -15.30
C THR A 136 -13.61 -7.80 -15.98
N GLN A 137 -13.63 -8.54 -17.11
CA GLN A 137 -12.47 -9.10 -17.83
C GLN A 137 -12.08 -8.33 -19.11
N GLY A 138 -10.80 -8.41 -19.52
CA GLY A 138 -10.21 -8.03 -20.81
C GLY A 138 -8.85 -8.72 -21.09
N PRO A 139 -8.27 -8.74 -22.35
CA PRO A 139 -7.51 -9.89 -22.86
C PRO A 139 -5.98 -9.93 -22.72
N ASP A 140 -5.53 -11.12 -22.72
CA ASP A 140 -4.28 -11.89 -22.87
C ASP A 140 -2.97 -11.55 -22.12
N ARG A 141 -2.22 -10.54 -22.34
CA ARG A 141 -0.97 -10.30 -21.60
C ARG A 141 -1.16 -9.34 -20.43
N ALA A 142 -2.01 -8.38 -20.59
CA ALA A 142 -2.57 -7.58 -19.51
C ALA A 142 -3.29 -8.51 -18.51
N HIS A 143 -3.95 -9.54 -18.99
CA HIS A 143 -4.72 -10.51 -18.21
C HIS A 143 -3.87 -11.34 -17.21
N GLN A 144 -2.67 -11.81 -17.58
CA GLN A 144 -1.78 -12.53 -16.66
C GLN A 144 -1.17 -11.61 -15.60
N GLN A 145 -0.86 -10.38 -15.94
CA GLN A 145 -0.37 -9.39 -15.01
C GLN A 145 -1.48 -8.93 -14.06
N ASP A 146 -2.69 -8.77 -14.57
CA ASP A 146 -3.90 -8.52 -13.80
C ASP A 146 -4.24 -9.68 -12.86
N GLN A 147 -4.13 -10.93 -13.29
CA GLN A 147 -4.37 -12.09 -12.44
C GLN A 147 -3.39 -12.19 -11.28
N ARG A 148 -2.09 -11.93 -11.52
CA ARG A 148 -1.08 -11.90 -10.46
C ARG A 148 -1.32 -10.77 -9.47
N MET A 149 -1.72 -9.60 -9.97
CA MET A 149 -2.04 -8.47 -9.10
C MET A 149 -3.30 -8.73 -8.27
N ARG A 150 -4.34 -9.33 -8.86
CA ARG A 150 -5.54 -9.75 -8.13
C ARG A 150 -5.21 -10.75 -7.02
N LEU A 151 -4.46 -11.80 -7.36
CA LEU A 151 -4.01 -12.77 -6.35
C LEU A 151 -3.23 -12.09 -5.21
N LEU A 152 -2.36 -11.14 -5.55
CA LEU A 152 -1.63 -10.37 -4.52
C LEU A 152 -2.59 -9.56 -3.63
N TYR A 153 -3.57 -8.88 -4.20
CA TYR A 153 -4.57 -8.15 -3.42
C TYR A 153 -5.39 -9.08 -2.52
N GLU A 154 -5.83 -10.24 -3.05
CA GLU A 154 -6.54 -11.25 -2.28
C GLU A 154 -5.70 -11.79 -1.12
N LEU A 155 -4.43 -12.13 -1.37
CA LEU A 155 -3.49 -12.56 -0.33
C LEU A 155 -3.26 -11.49 0.74
N LEU A 156 -3.08 -10.24 0.33
CA LEU A 156 -2.94 -9.13 1.26
C LEU A 156 -4.22 -8.90 2.08
N ALA A 157 -5.40 -9.08 1.47
CA ALA A 157 -6.68 -8.96 2.16
C ALA A 157 -6.87 -9.99 3.29
N THR A 158 -6.22 -11.16 3.21
CA THR A 158 -6.25 -12.17 4.29
C THR A 158 -5.44 -11.78 5.52
N LEU A 159 -4.52 -10.82 5.39
CA LEU A 159 -3.67 -10.38 6.49
C LEU A 159 -4.41 -9.46 7.45
N PRO A 160 -4.20 -9.59 8.77
CA PRO A 160 -4.54 -8.53 9.71
C PRO A 160 -3.89 -7.20 9.30
N GLU A 161 -4.60 -6.10 9.51
CA GLU A 161 -4.20 -4.76 9.06
C GLU A 161 -2.76 -4.41 9.45
N ASN A 162 -2.38 -4.65 10.70
CA ASN A 162 -1.03 -4.35 11.20
C ASN A 162 0.09 -5.19 10.57
N LEU A 163 -0.22 -6.40 10.09
CA LEU A 163 0.72 -7.24 9.35
C LEU A 163 0.77 -6.80 7.89
N ARG A 164 -0.39 -6.46 7.30
CA ARG A 164 -0.50 -5.97 5.93
C ARG A 164 0.27 -4.68 5.74
N GLU A 165 0.09 -3.68 6.63
CA GLU A 165 0.85 -2.43 6.62
C GLU A 165 2.37 -2.68 6.61
N ALA A 166 2.86 -3.51 7.53
CA ALA A 166 4.28 -3.81 7.63
C ALA A 166 4.81 -4.52 6.38
N PHE A 167 4.04 -5.44 5.82
CA PHE A 167 4.40 -6.17 4.61
C PHE A 167 4.41 -5.27 3.38
N VAL A 168 3.38 -4.45 3.19
CA VAL A 168 3.28 -3.52 2.06
C VAL A 168 4.47 -2.56 2.06
N LEU A 169 4.74 -1.90 3.17
CA LEU A 169 5.84 -0.92 3.23
C LEU A 169 7.22 -1.57 3.02
N ARG A 170 7.46 -2.75 3.61
CA ARG A 170 8.78 -3.39 3.58
C ARG A 170 9.04 -4.24 2.35
N GLU A 171 8.09 -5.09 1.97
CA GLU A 171 8.29 -6.13 0.95
C GLU A 171 7.77 -5.69 -0.42
N VAL A 172 6.64 -5.00 -0.47
CA VAL A 172 6.03 -4.55 -1.74
C VAL A 172 6.67 -3.25 -2.22
N GLU A 173 6.85 -2.29 -1.33
CA GLU A 173 7.37 -0.95 -1.68
C GLU A 173 8.88 -0.80 -1.46
N GLY A 174 9.50 -1.74 -0.76
CA GLY A 174 10.95 -1.72 -0.51
C GLY A 174 11.43 -0.58 0.39
N MET A 175 10.51 0.00 1.20
CA MET A 175 10.84 1.13 2.08
C MET A 175 11.92 0.75 3.10
N PRO A 176 12.92 1.60 3.40
CA PRO A 176 13.90 1.37 4.46
C PRO A 176 13.23 1.06 5.81
N ALA A 177 13.83 0.17 6.61
CA ALA A 177 13.23 -0.28 7.88
C ALA A 177 12.96 0.88 8.85
N SER A 178 13.88 1.81 8.96
CA SER A 178 13.75 2.99 9.81
C SER A 178 12.58 3.89 9.38
N GLU A 179 12.44 4.13 8.07
CA GLU A 179 11.37 4.94 7.50
C GLU A 179 10.00 4.26 7.69
N ALA A 180 9.89 2.97 7.35
CA ALA A 180 8.66 2.20 7.51
C ALA A 180 8.24 2.10 9.00
N ALA A 181 9.19 1.90 9.91
CA ALA A 181 8.93 1.86 11.33
C ALA A 181 8.44 3.22 11.86
N ALA A 182 9.08 4.31 11.44
CA ALA A 182 8.66 5.66 11.77
C ALA A 182 7.24 5.96 11.26
N GLN A 183 6.94 5.59 10.01
CA GLN A 183 5.62 5.78 9.40
C GLN A 183 4.52 4.98 10.11
N LEU A 184 4.85 3.78 10.60
CA LEU A 184 3.92 2.94 11.37
C LEU A 184 3.82 3.34 12.85
N GLY A 185 4.73 4.16 13.36
CA GLY A 185 4.83 4.53 14.78
C GLY A 185 5.26 3.36 15.67
N ILE A 186 6.16 2.49 15.17
CA ILE A 186 6.68 1.30 15.88
C ILE A 186 8.20 1.24 15.82
N THR A 187 8.80 0.31 16.57
CA THR A 187 10.24 0.04 16.46
C THR A 187 10.56 -0.82 15.23
N GLU A 188 11.79 -0.72 14.71
CA GLU A 188 12.26 -1.58 13.59
C GLU A 188 12.18 -3.07 13.94
N GLY A 189 12.44 -3.45 15.18
CA GLY A 189 12.29 -4.83 15.66
C GLY A 189 10.83 -5.31 15.57
N ASN A 190 9.86 -4.46 15.95
CA ASN A 190 8.44 -4.79 15.82
C ASN A 190 8.03 -4.88 14.33
N LEU A 191 8.54 -3.98 13.49
CA LEU A 191 8.33 -4.03 12.04
C LEU A 191 8.82 -5.35 11.45
N ALA A 192 10.05 -5.77 11.79
CA ALA A 192 10.63 -7.03 11.32
C ALA A 192 9.79 -8.25 11.72
N VAL A 193 9.31 -8.28 12.98
CA VAL A 193 8.40 -9.34 13.47
C VAL A 193 7.08 -9.35 12.69
N ARG A 194 6.47 -8.18 12.46
CA ARG A 194 5.22 -8.09 11.70
C ARG A 194 5.41 -8.53 10.25
N ALA A 195 6.46 -8.07 9.56
CA ALA A 195 6.76 -8.47 8.19
C ALA A 195 7.05 -9.97 8.08
N SER A 196 7.78 -10.56 9.04
CA SER A 196 8.03 -12.00 9.09
C SER A 196 6.73 -12.81 9.27
N ARG A 197 5.84 -12.38 10.18
CA ARG A 197 4.54 -13.03 10.39
C ARG A 197 3.63 -12.90 9.17
N ALA A 198 3.66 -11.76 8.49
CA ALA A 198 2.92 -11.55 7.26
C ALA A 198 3.39 -12.52 6.16
N ARG A 199 4.71 -12.63 5.94
CA ARG A 199 5.31 -13.58 5.00
C ARG A 199 4.89 -15.02 5.28
N ALA A 200 4.94 -15.44 6.55
CA ALA A 200 4.54 -16.79 6.94
C ALA A 200 3.06 -17.07 6.60
N ARG A 201 2.16 -16.11 6.85
CA ARG A 201 0.74 -16.25 6.50
C ARG A 201 0.50 -16.29 5.00
N ILE A 202 1.16 -15.41 4.23
CA ILE A 202 1.05 -15.41 2.76
C ILE A 202 1.53 -16.75 2.19
N ARG A 203 2.65 -17.30 2.69
CA ARG A 203 3.14 -18.61 2.27
C ARG A 203 2.10 -19.69 2.55
N GLN A 204 1.53 -19.72 3.74
CA GLN A 204 0.49 -20.69 4.12
C GLN A 204 -0.74 -20.60 3.20
N GLU A 205 -1.18 -19.39 2.82
CA GLU A 205 -2.28 -19.20 1.88
C GLU A 205 -1.92 -19.66 0.45
N LEU A 206 -0.71 -19.38 -0.01
CA LEU A 206 -0.22 -19.88 -1.30
C LEU A 206 -0.20 -21.40 -1.35
N GLU A 207 0.31 -22.05 -0.31
CA GLU A 207 0.30 -23.51 -0.18
C GLU A 207 -1.13 -24.07 -0.21
N ARG A 208 -2.06 -23.42 0.49
CA ARG A 208 -3.50 -23.78 0.48
C ARG A 208 -4.13 -23.68 -0.92
N LEU A 209 -3.67 -22.71 -1.71
CA LEU A 209 -4.12 -22.51 -3.10
C LEU A 209 -3.40 -23.42 -4.10
N GLY A 210 -2.54 -24.35 -3.64
CA GLY A 210 -1.80 -25.28 -4.48
C GLY A 210 -0.57 -24.68 -5.17
N TRP A 211 -0.15 -23.48 -4.78
CA TRP A 211 1.10 -22.87 -5.22
C TRP A 211 2.26 -23.43 -4.37
N THR A 212 2.63 -24.67 -4.61
CA THR A 212 3.85 -25.26 -4.03
C THR A 212 5.03 -24.86 -4.91
N GLU A 213 6.17 -24.52 -4.28
CA GLU A 213 7.43 -24.34 -5.01
C GLU A 213 7.71 -25.61 -5.83
N ALA A 214 7.77 -25.44 -7.16
CA ALA A 214 8.40 -26.45 -7.98
C ALA A 214 9.87 -26.48 -7.56
N SER A 215 10.24 -27.53 -6.82
CA SER A 215 11.65 -27.80 -6.47
C SER A 215 12.46 -27.90 -7.77
N SER A 216 13.33 -26.94 -7.97
CA SER A 216 14.44 -27.03 -8.94
C SER A 216 15.74 -27.21 -8.22
#